data_3d4184ebd78f77a90435f4f83344dea8
#
_entry.id   3d4184ebd78f77a90435f4f83344dea8
#
_cell.length_a   1.000
_cell.length_b   1.000
_cell.length_c   1.000
_cell.angle_alpha   90.00
_cell.angle_beta   90.00
_cell.angle_gamma   90.00
#
_symmetry.space_group_name_H-M   'P 1'
#
loop_
_entity.id
_entity.type
_entity.pdbx_description
1 polymer ?
#
loop_
_entity_poly.entity_id
_entity_poly.type
_entity_poly.pdbx_seq_one_letter_code
_entity_poly.pdbx_strand_id
1 'polypeptide(L)'
;MATIRSFRAYRPRPDVAGRVAALPYDVYNRQEAEIEVKREPLSFLKVDRAETSFGPDVDTYAPCVYDKAGQLLQGMIDDGTYIMERRPVYYIYELIMDGRHQTGLVACSSIDDYMNGVIKKHENTREDKEIDRIKHVEACGAQTGPIFLAYRAIDKVDEIIDRVKKGDKLYGFTSPDGITHNVWIIDGQEDIDTIRAAFEGVDDIYIADGHHRAASAVKAGIHMREKNPGYTGDEEFNYFLSVLFPHDQLMIMPYNRVVKDLNGHDKQEFMDEVSKIFDVTASDVPVEPQVKGQVGMYMDGSWYRLDVREGIVPDDVVGRLDVSVLQDNVLAPILGIQDPRTDQRIMFVGEIRGLAELERLVDGGMAVAFSMYPTSITELFDIADAGLLMPPKSTWFEPKLRSGIFIHKID
;
A
#
# COMPACT_ATOMS: atom_id res chain seq x y z
N MET A 1 9.04 19.02 10.78
CA MET A 1 9.63 19.39 9.46
C MET A 1 10.09 18.10 8.79
N ALA A 2 9.59 17.81 7.62
CA ALA A 2 9.87 16.57 6.92
C ALA A 2 11.15 16.67 6.09
N THR A 3 11.95 15.61 6.09
CA THR A 3 13.23 15.53 5.39
C THR A 3 13.14 14.54 4.24
N ILE A 4 13.20 15.07 3.02
CA ILE A 4 13.34 14.26 1.81
C ILE A 4 14.59 14.66 1.04
N ARG A 5 15.17 13.71 0.28
CA ARG A 5 16.33 14.00 -0.55
C ARG A 5 16.25 13.33 -1.93
N SER A 6 16.87 13.97 -2.90
CA SER A 6 17.18 13.37 -4.20
C SER A 6 18.22 12.26 -4.01
N PHE A 7 18.22 11.26 -4.89
CA PHE A 7 19.10 10.11 -4.76
C PHE A 7 19.59 9.59 -6.12
N ARG A 8 20.60 8.74 -6.10
CA ARG A 8 21.12 8.07 -7.28
C ARG A 8 20.50 6.68 -7.41
N ALA A 9 19.32 6.59 -8.03
CA ALA A 9 18.68 5.30 -8.22
C ALA A 9 19.48 4.38 -9.16
N TYR A 10 19.47 3.07 -8.84
CA TYR A 10 19.56 2.07 -9.88
C TYR A 10 18.17 1.89 -10.46
N ARG A 11 18.06 2.03 -11.77
CA ARG A 11 16.80 1.94 -12.50
C ARG A 11 16.96 1.10 -13.76
N PRO A 12 15.91 0.39 -14.23
CA PRO A 12 16.02 -0.39 -15.44
C PRO A 12 16.29 0.51 -16.66
N ARG A 13 16.90 -0.06 -17.68
CA ARG A 13 16.98 0.62 -18.99
C ARG A 13 15.57 0.85 -19.52
N PRO A 14 15.34 1.95 -20.28
CA PRO A 14 14.01 2.29 -20.79
C PRO A 14 13.34 1.19 -21.63
N ASP A 15 14.13 0.43 -22.39
CA ASP A 15 13.64 -0.64 -23.27
C ASP A 15 13.11 -1.87 -22.53
N VAL A 16 13.46 -2.05 -21.26
CA VAL A 16 13.03 -3.19 -20.42
C VAL A 16 12.21 -2.82 -19.21
N ALA A 17 12.01 -1.53 -18.94
CA ALA A 17 11.35 -1.06 -17.70
C ALA A 17 9.98 -1.71 -17.46
N GLY A 18 9.15 -1.83 -18.50
CA GLY A 18 7.82 -2.47 -18.37
C GLY A 18 7.86 -3.97 -18.13
N ARG A 19 8.98 -4.65 -18.47
CA ARG A 19 9.19 -6.08 -18.20
C ARG A 19 9.75 -6.32 -16.81
N VAL A 20 10.51 -5.36 -16.29
CA VAL A 20 11.11 -5.41 -14.94
C VAL A 20 10.08 -5.09 -13.87
N ALA A 21 9.23 -4.08 -14.11
CA ALA A 21 8.23 -3.60 -13.16
C ALA A 21 7.33 -4.73 -12.65
N ALA A 22 7.29 -4.94 -11.34
CA ALA A 22 6.52 -6.01 -10.70
C ALA A 22 5.55 -5.45 -9.66
N LEU A 23 4.40 -6.10 -9.47
CA LEU A 23 3.55 -5.83 -8.29
C LEU A 23 4.31 -6.14 -7.01
N PRO A 24 3.94 -5.53 -5.88
CA PRO A 24 4.57 -5.80 -4.59
C PRO A 24 4.54 -7.30 -4.22
N TYR A 25 5.55 -7.73 -3.50
CA TYR A 25 5.79 -9.14 -3.14
C TYR A 25 4.60 -9.83 -2.46
N ASP A 26 3.79 -9.09 -1.72
CA ASP A 26 2.66 -9.55 -0.91
C ASP A 26 1.35 -9.72 -1.70
N VAL A 27 1.34 -9.33 -2.97
CA VAL A 27 0.19 -9.54 -3.89
C VAL A 27 0.08 -11.01 -4.32
N TYR A 28 1.21 -11.74 -4.36
CA TYR A 28 1.29 -13.11 -4.86
C TYR A 28 1.51 -14.14 -3.74
N ASN A 29 0.82 -15.27 -3.80
CA ASN A 29 1.27 -16.46 -3.11
C ASN A 29 2.47 -17.08 -3.87
N ARG A 30 3.11 -18.13 -3.29
CA ARG A 30 4.30 -18.76 -3.89
C ARG A 30 4.05 -19.31 -5.29
N GLN A 31 2.95 -20.02 -5.48
CA GLN A 31 2.62 -20.63 -6.77
C GLN A 31 2.34 -19.59 -7.85
N GLU A 32 1.62 -18.55 -7.52
CA GLU A 32 1.36 -17.41 -8.41
C GLU A 32 2.65 -16.69 -8.78
N ALA A 33 3.56 -16.48 -7.81
CA ALA A 33 4.86 -15.88 -8.06
C ALA A 33 5.73 -16.74 -8.99
N GLU A 34 5.72 -18.08 -8.84
CA GLU A 34 6.44 -18.99 -9.75
C GLU A 34 5.91 -18.91 -11.19
N ILE A 35 4.59 -18.84 -11.36
CA ILE A 35 3.95 -18.67 -12.67
C ILE A 35 4.38 -17.35 -13.30
N GLU A 36 4.32 -16.27 -12.54
CA GLU A 36 4.65 -14.92 -13.02
C GLU A 36 6.14 -14.80 -13.42
N VAL A 37 7.05 -15.30 -12.59
CA VAL A 37 8.50 -15.29 -12.89
C VAL A 37 8.84 -16.16 -14.12
N LYS A 38 8.12 -17.27 -14.33
CA LYS A 38 8.27 -18.10 -15.54
C LYS A 38 7.73 -17.39 -16.78
N ARG A 39 6.63 -16.63 -16.64
CA ARG A 39 6.03 -15.85 -17.73
C ARG A 39 6.92 -14.69 -18.17
N GLU A 40 7.51 -13.97 -17.21
CA GLU A 40 8.41 -12.85 -17.47
C GLU A 40 9.73 -12.98 -16.67
N PRO A 41 10.77 -13.58 -17.26
CA PRO A 41 12.05 -13.81 -16.59
C PRO A 41 12.82 -12.53 -16.19
N LEU A 42 12.47 -11.37 -16.76
CA LEU A 42 13.03 -10.08 -16.34
C LEU A 42 12.26 -9.45 -15.17
N SER A 43 11.08 -9.97 -14.81
CA SER A 43 10.29 -9.43 -13.72
C SER A 43 11.11 -9.34 -12.44
N PHE A 44 11.03 -8.17 -11.80
CA PHE A 44 11.67 -7.95 -10.50
C PHE A 44 11.10 -8.85 -9.38
N LEU A 45 9.94 -9.43 -9.61
CA LEU A 45 9.34 -10.38 -8.68
C LEU A 45 10.29 -11.54 -8.33
N LYS A 46 11.18 -11.94 -9.25
CA LYS A 46 12.21 -12.96 -8.97
C LYS A 46 13.18 -12.57 -7.86
N VAL A 47 13.38 -11.26 -7.62
CA VAL A 47 14.21 -10.74 -6.52
C VAL A 47 13.38 -10.65 -5.25
N ASP A 48 12.19 -10.06 -5.31
CA ASP A 48 11.30 -9.88 -4.16
C ASP A 48 10.75 -11.22 -3.62
N ARG A 49 10.64 -12.25 -4.49
CA ARG A 49 10.15 -13.61 -4.21
C ARG A 49 11.18 -14.64 -4.68
N ALA A 50 12.41 -14.53 -4.12
CA ALA A 50 13.55 -15.31 -4.56
C ALA A 50 13.41 -16.82 -4.28
N GLU A 51 12.49 -17.25 -3.42
CA GLU A 51 12.13 -18.65 -3.22
C GLU A 51 11.59 -19.32 -4.50
N THR A 52 11.14 -18.54 -5.51
CA THR A 52 10.76 -19.05 -6.83
C THR A 52 11.92 -19.70 -7.60
N SER A 53 13.16 -19.46 -7.17
CA SER A 53 14.37 -20.09 -7.71
C SER A 53 14.66 -21.47 -7.14
N PHE A 54 13.88 -21.93 -6.15
CA PHE A 54 14.09 -23.18 -5.42
C PHE A 54 12.89 -24.12 -5.55
N GLY A 55 13.11 -25.39 -5.25
CA GLY A 55 12.03 -26.38 -5.15
C GLY A 55 11.06 -26.10 -3.98
N PRO A 56 9.88 -26.72 -3.99
CA PRO A 56 8.85 -26.49 -2.98
C PRO A 56 9.27 -26.86 -1.54
N ASP A 57 10.29 -27.69 -1.40
CA ASP A 57 10.80 -28.14 -0.08
C ASP A 57 11.64 -27.06 0.64
N VAL A 58 12.04 -26.00 -0.07
CA VAL A 58 12.81 -24.92 0.54
C VAL A 58 11.85 -23.92 1.19
N ASP A 59 12.06 -23.67 2.48
CA ASP A 59 11.30 -22.66 3.22
C ASP A 59 11.51 -21.27 2.60
N THR A 60 10.40 -20.56 2.39
CA THR A 60 10.39 -19.17 1.86
C THR A 60 11.30 -18.23 2.66
N TYR A 61 11.48 -18.47 3.95
CA TYR A 61 12.26 -17.66 4.88
C TYR A 61 13.66 -18.24 5.18
N ALA A 62 14.10 -19.22 4.41
CA ALA A 62 15.44 -19.80 4.58
C ALA A 62 16.53 -18.77 4.21
N PRO A 63 17.71 -18.78 4.90
CA PRO A 63 18.81 -17.84 4.61
C PRO A 63 19.23 -17.83 3.13
N CYS A 64 19.29 -19.01 2.49
CA CYS A 64 19.66 -19.13 1.08
C CYS A 64 18.70 -18.40 0.12
N VAL A 65 17.46 -18.14 0.51
CA VAL A 65 16.49 -17.37 -0.28
C VAL A 65 16.87 -15.90 -0.28
N TYR A 66 17.27 -15.34 0.85
CA TYR A 66 17.75 -13.95 0.93
C TYR A 66 19.08 -13.78 0.19
N ASP A 67 20.03 -14.70 0.35
CA ASP A 67 21.28 -14.70 -0.41
C ASP A 67 21.00 -14.71 -1.93
N LYS A 68 20.01 -15.49 -2.34
CA LYS A 68 19.58 -15.56 -3.74
C LYS A 68 18.99 -14.23 -4.24
N ALA A 69 18.20 -13.53 -3.42
CA ALA A 69 17.67 -12.21 -3.76
C ALA A 69 18.79 -11.21 -4.04
N GLY A 70 19.79 -11.15 -3.16
CA GLY A 70 20.99 -10.31 -3.37
C GLY A 70 21.75 -10.66 -4.65
N GLN A 71 21.98 -11.97 -4.91
CA GLN A 71 22.64 -12.44 -6.13
C GLN A 71 21.84 -12.07 -7.40
N LEU A 72 20.52 -12.20 -7.37
CA LEU A 72 19.67 -11.87 -8.52
C LEU A 72 19.68 -10.36 -8.81
N LEU A 73 19.59 -9.51 -7.77
CA LEU A 73 19.70 -8.08 -7.94
C LEU A 73 21.07 -7.68 -8.50
N GLN A 74 22.17 -8.22 -7.93
CA GLN A 74 23.51 -7.94 -8.43
C GLN A 74 23.68 -8.41 -9.87
N GLY A 75 23.17 -9.59 -10.22
CA GLY A 75 23.19 -10.10 -11.61
C GLY A 75 22.48 -9.18 -12.59
N MET A 76 21.33 -8.58 -12.21
CA MET A 76 20.61 -7.61 -13.05
C MET A 76 21.36 -6.27 -13.18
N ILE A 77 22.22 -5.92 -12.23
CA ILE A 77 23.12 -4.76 -12.31
C ILE A 77 24.29 -5.08 -13.25
N ASP A 78 24.93 -6.23 -13.07
CA ASP A 78 26.13 -6.64 -13.80
C ASP A 78 25.84 -6.89 -15.29
N ASP A 79 24.65 -7.40 -15.62
CA ASP A 79 24.23 -7.63 -17.02
C ASP A 79 23.72 -6.36 -17.73
N GLY A 80 23.67 -5.22 -17.00
CA GLY A 80 23.25 -3.93 -17.52
C GLY A 80 21.72 -3.79 -17.67
N THR A 81 20.91 -4.67 -17.09
CA THR A 81 19.45 -4.47 -16.97
C THR A 81 19.16 -3.20 -16.17
N TYR A 82 19.92 -2.98 -15.08
CA TYR A 82 19.91 -1.76 -14.30
C TYR A 82 21.08 -0.84 -14.65
N ILE A 83 20.80 0.44 -14.70
CA ILE A 83 21.78 1.52 -14.84
C ILE A 83 21.70 2.43 -13.63
N MET A 84 22.86 2.87 -13.14
CA MET A 84 22.93 3.80 -12.02
C MET A 84 22.81 5.24 -12.53
N GLU A 85 22.01 6.06 -11.83
CA GLU A 85 21.90 7.48 -12.17
C GLU A 85 23.22 8.21 -11.86
N ARG A 86 23.61 9.14 -12.73
CA ARG A 86 24.91 9.82 -12.63
C ARG A 86 25.02 10.78 -11.46
N ARG A 87 23.90 11.43 -11.08
CA ARG A 87 23.80 12.40 -9.97
C ARG A 87 22.50 12.19 -9.22
N PRO A 88 22.39 12.67 -7.98
CA PRO A 88 21.13 12.64 -7.24
C PRO A 88 20.05 13.44 -7.97
N VAL A 89 18.87 12.85 -8.15
CA VAL A 89 17.71 13.45 -8.80
C VAL A 89 16.43 13.04 -8.05
N TYR A 90 15.34 13.77 -8.28
CA TYR A 90 14.00 13.29 -8.00
C TYR A 90 13.39 12.71 -9.27
N TYR A 91 12.34 11.88 -9.10
CA TYR A 91 11.56 11.43 -10.24
C TYR A 91 10.09 11.78 -10.00
N ILE A 92 9.35 11.91 -11.09
CA ILE A 92 7.90 11.93 -11.08
C ILE A 92 7.45 10.53 -11.51
N TYR A 93 6.58 9.92 -10.71
CA TYR A 93 5.96 8.64 -11.04
C TYR A 93 4.45 8.81 -11.11
N GLU A 94 3.90 8.69 -12.29
CA GLU A 94 2.47 8.77 -12.56
C GLU A 94 1.92 7.38 -12.89
N LEU A 95 0.82 7.04 -12.23
CA LEU A 95 0.02 5.86 -12.51
C LEU A 95 -1.33 6.31 -13.07
N ILE A 96 -1.80 5.64 -14.13
CA ILE A 96 -3.11 5.93 -14.73
C ILE A 96 -3.94 4.65 -14.67
N MET A 97 -5.07 4.71 -13.99
CA MET A 97 -6.05 3.64 -13.85
C MET A 97 -7.42 4.18 -14.24
N ASP A 98 -8.08 3.56 -15.21
CA ASP A 98 -9.40 3.95 -15.70
C ASP A 98 -9.52 5.45 -16.06
N GLY A 99 -8.47 6.01 -16.67
CA GLY A 99 -8.39 7.42 -17.04
C GLY A 99 -8.08 8.38 -15.88
N ARG A 100 -7.97 7.89 -14.64
CA ARG A 100 -7.59 8.68 -13.48
C ARG A 100 -6.07 8.69 -13.31
N HIS A 101 -5.52 9.87 -13.22
CA HIS A 101 -4.09 10.10 -13.00
C HIS A 101 -3.77 10.25 -11.52
N GLN A 102 -2.72 9.58 -11.06
CA GLN A 102 -2.16 9.68 -9.73
C GLN A 102 -0.66 9.89 -9.85
N THR A 103 -0.20 11.09 -9.53
CA THR A 103 1.17 11.54 -9.76
C THR A 103 1.89 11.77 -8.43
N GLY A 104 3.01 11.11 -8.21
CA GLY A 104 3.83 11.24 -7.00
C GLY A 104 5.27 11.60 -7.28
N LEU A 105 5.91 12.18 -6.27
CA LEU A 105 7.33 12.48 -6.23
C LEU A 105 8.10 11.29 -5.66
N VAL A 106 9.06 10.75 -6.41
CA VAL A 106 9.97 9.69 -5.93
C VAL A 106 11.18 10.34 -5.28
N ALA A 107 11.39 10.01 -4.02
CA ALA A 107 12.45 10.56 -3.18
C ALA A 107 12.91 9.53 -2.14
N CYS A 108 13.98 9.85 -1.41
CA CYS A 108 14.33 9.15 -0.19
C CYS A 108 13.91 9.98 1.02
N SER A 109 13.12 9.37 1.91
CA SER A 109 12.60 9.98 3.14
C SER A 109 13.43 9.56 4.34
N SER A 110 13.62 10.43 5.34
CA SER A 110 14.45 10.18 6.51
C SER A 110 13.89 9.10 7.43
N ILE A 111 14.74 8.17 7.89
CA ILE A 111 14.36 7.21 8.94
C ILE A 111 14.13 7.91 10.28
N ASP A 112 14.78 9.04 10.54
CA ASP A 112 14.59 9.82 11.76
C ASP A 112 13.18 10.43 11.81
N ASP A 113 12.64 10.86 10.67
CA ASP A 113 11.28 11.39 10.58
C ASP A 113 10.23 10.32 10.93
N TYR A 114 10.49 9.05 10.57
CA TYR A 114 9.65 7.93 11.01
C TYR A 114 9.76 7.71 12.52
N MET A 115 10.96 7.74 13.09
CA MET A 115 11.19 7.52 14.51
C MET A 115 10.63 8.65 15.38
N ASN A 116 10.68 9.88 14.88
CA ASN A 116 10.22 11.07 15.58
C ASN A 116 8.74 11.39 15.36
N GLY A 117 8.02 10.59 14.55
CA GLY A 117 6.59 10.75 14.30
C GLY A 117 6.22 11.86 13.31
N VAL A 118 7.18 12.41 12.56
CA VAL A 118 6.93 13.27 11.39
C VAL A 118 6.32 12.44 10.26
N ILE A 119 6.80 11.19 10.07
CA ILE A 119 6.14 10.22 9.20
C ILE A 119 5.20 9.39 10.05
N LYS A 120 3.90 9.69 9.95
CA LYS A 120 2.84 9.09 10.74
C LYS A 120 2.36 7.77 10.16
N LYS A 121 2.00 6.85 11.05
CA LYS A 121 1.44 5.55 10.72
C LYS A 121 0.01 5.44 11.25
N HIS A 122 -0.81 4.68 10.55
CA HIS A 122 -2.20 4.42 10.95
C HIS A 122 -2.50 2.92 11.10
N GLU A 123 -1.51 2.05 10.94
CA GLU A 123 -1.63 0.59 11.07
C GLU A 123 -0.41 0.01 11.80
N ASN A 124 -0.66 -1.02 12.62
CA ASN A 124 0.41 -1.81 13.23
C ASN A 124 0.99 -2.82 12.24
N THR A 125 2.27 -3.04 12.36
CA THR A 125 3.00 -4.04 11.59
C THR A 125 3.09 -5.37 12.34
N ARG A 126 3.27 -6.47 11.60
CA ARG A 126 3.48 -7.81 12.14
C ARG A 126 4.99 -8.09 12.17
N GLU A 127 5.47 -8.57 13.31
CA GLU A 127 6.89 -8.82 13.54
C GLU A 127 7.50 -9.82 12.54
N ASP A 128 6.76 -10.91 12.22
CA ASP A 128 7.21 -11.91 11.24
C ASP A 128 7.46 -11.31 9.86
N LYS A 129 6.60 -10.38 9.42
CA LYS A 129 6.73 -9.68 8.14
C LYS A 129 7.85 -8.63 8.16
N GLU A 130 8.05 -7.96 9.28
CA GLU A 130 9.16 -7.03 9.43
C GLU A 130 10.51 -7.76 9.35
N ILE A 131 10.68 -8.84 10.10
CA ILE A 131 11.91 -9.65 10.10
C ILE A 131 12.25 -10.15 8.70
N ASP A 132 11.24 -10.63 7.97
CA ASP A 132 11.40 -11.04 6.57
C ASP A 132 11.97 -9.91 5.70
N ARG A 133 11.34 -8.74 5.75
CA ARG A 133 11.76 -7.61 4.91
C ARG A 133 13.08 -6.98 5.35
N ILE A 134 13.41 -6.97 6.64
CA ILE A 134 14.74 -6.54 7.12
C ILE A 134 15.82 -7.41 6.48
N LYS A 135 15.70 -8.74 6.60
CA LYS A 135 16.65 -9.68 5.99
C LYS A 135 16.77 -9.49 4.48
N HIS A 136 15.67 -9.24 3.80
CA HIS A 136 15.67 -9.00 2.36
C HIS A 136 16.45 -7.71 2.01
N VAL A 137 16.18 -6.60 2.72
CA VAL A 137 16.87 -5.32 2.52
C VAL A 137 18.37 -5.47 2.80
N GLU A 138 18.74 -6.13 3.89
CA GLU A 138 20.16 -6.35 4.26
C GLU A 138 20.87 -7.24 3.23
N ALA A 139 20.24 -8.31 2.74
CA ALA A 139 20.83 -9.21 1.76
C ALA A 139 20.99 -8.57 0.38
N CYS A 140 20.07 -7.70 -0.02
CA CYS A 140 20.14 -6.92 -1.26
C CYS A 140 21.06 -5.71 -1.14
N GLY A 141 21.39 -5.24 0.09
CA GLY A 141 22.03 -3.94 0.34
C GLY A 141 21.22 -2.80 -0.29
N ALA A 142 19.90 -2.97 -0.40
CA ALA A 142 19.06 -2.05 -1.14
C ALA A 142 17.59 -2.13 -0.74
N GLN A 143 16.87 -1.04 -0.95
CA GLN A 143 15.42 -0.99 -0.91
C GLN A 143 14.89 -1.13 -2.34
N THR A 144 14.03 -2.11 -2.55
CA THR A 144 13.62 -2.61 -3.87
C THR A 144 12.21 -2.24 -4.28
N GLY A 145 11.39 -1.84 -3.31
CA GLY A 145 10.02 -1.40 -3.51
C GLY A 145 9.73 -0.12 -2.74
N PRO A 146 9.22 0.92 -3.40
CA PRO A 146 8.97 2.20 -2.75
C PRO A 146 7.85 2.09 -1.71
N ILE A 147 7.98 2.90 -0.66
CA ILE A 147 6.94 3.09 0.35
C ILE A 147 6.00 4.17 -0.17
N PHE A 148 4.69 3.93 -0.04
CA PHE A 148 3.67 4.85 -0.49
C PHE A 148 3.35 5.84 0.62
N LEU A 149 3.77 7.09 0.45
CA LEU A 149 3.54 8.19 1.39
C LEU A 149 2.50 9.18 0.83
N ALA A 150 1.80 9.84 1.73
CA ALA A 150 0.87 10.92 1.43
C ALA A 150 1.29 12.20 2.16
N TYR A 151 1.06 13.36 1.54
CA TYR A 151 1.26 14.67 2.15
C TYR A 151 0.15 15.63 1.76
N ARG A 152 -0.06 16.69 2.55
CA ARG A 152 -0.98 17.77 2.17
C ARG A 152 -0.40 18.53 1.00
N ALA A 153 -1.15 18.66 -0.10
CA ALA A 153 -0.68 19.25 -1.36
C ALA A 153 0.09 20.57 -1.18
N ILE A 154 1.11 20.77 -1.98
CA ILE A 154 2.00 21.94 -1.96
C ILE A 154 2.07 22.52 -3.36
N ASP A 155 1.44 23.66 -3.59
CA ASP A 155 1.31 24.29 -4.90
C ASP A 155 2.65 24.40 -5.66
N LYS A 156 3.72 24.76 -4.94
CA LYS A 156 5.06 24.90 -5.53
C LYS A 156 5.65 23.61 -6.06
N VAL A 157 5.36 22.48 -5.40
CA VAL A 157 5.79 21.15 -5.85
C VAL A 157 4.96 20.73 -7.05
N ASP A 158 3.66 20.97 -7.02
CA ASP A 158 2.74 20.66 -8.11
C ASP A 158 3.07 21.45 -9.38
N GLU A 159 3.40 22.74 -9.27
CA GLU A 159 3.87 23.58 -10.39
C GLU A 159 5.13 23.00 -11.06
N ILE A 160 6.10 22.51 -10.28
CA ILE A 160 7.32 21.89 -10.80
C ILE A 160 6.96 20.56 -11.51
N ILE A 161 6.15 19.73 -10.89
CA ILE A 161 5.69 18.44 -11.46
C ILE A 161 4.97 18.68 -12.78
N ASP A 162 4.02 19.58 -12.83
CA ASP A 162 3.24 19.91 -14.03
C ASP A 162 4.10 20.45 -15.16
N ARG A 163 5.13 21.24 -14.83
CA ARG A 163 6.09 21.75 -15.82
C ARG A 163 6.96 20.64 -16.37
N VAL A 164 7.52 19.78 -15.52
CA VAL A 164 8.41 18.69 -15.94
C VAL A 164 7.67 17.63 -16.74
N LYS A 165 6.41 17.34 -16.42
CA LYS A 165 5.55 16.41 -17.17
C LYS A 165 5.28 16.84 -18.62
N LYS A 166 5.49 18.10 -18.98
CA LYS A 166 5.39 18.56 -20.38
C LYS A 166 6.60 18.16 -21.24
N GLY A 167 7.69 17.72 -20.60
CA GLY A 167 8.89 17.23 -21.27
C GLY A 167 8.83 15.73 -21.60
N ASP A 168 9.95 15.21 -22.09
CA ASP A 168 10.09 13.80 -22.47
C ASP A 168 10.05 12.89 -21.25
N LYS A 169 9.31 11.79 -21.37
CA LYS A 169 9.25 10.74 -20.36
C LYS A 169 10.55 9.92 -20.39
N LEU A 170 11.01 9.55 -19.20
CA LEU A 170 12.05 8.53 -19.05
C LEU A 170 11.51 7.16 -19.41
N TYR A 171 10.30 6.82 -18.93
CA TYR A 171 9.55 5.62 -19.25
C TYR A 171 8.08 5.94 -19.53
N GLY A 172 7.47 5.09 -20.37
CA GLY A 172 6.03 5.03 -20.54
C GLY A 172 5.68 3.61 -20.98
N PHE A 173 4.91 2.88 -20.15
CA PHE A 173 4.43 1.53 -20.45
C PHE A 173 3.11 1.24 -19.76
N THR A 174 2.36 0.26 -20.28
CA THR A 174 1.15 -0.26 -19.65
C THR A 174 1.41 -1.69 -19.19
N SER A 175 1.15 -1.97 -17.92
CA SER A 175 1.31 -3.29 -17.34
C SER A 175 0.11 -4.21 -17.67
N PRO A 176 0.23 -5.54 -17.49
CA PRO A 176 -0.81 -6.49 -17.87
C PRO A 176 -2.17 -6.29 -17.19
N ASP A 177 -2.20 -5.66 -16.04
CA ASP A 177 -3.42 -5.28 -15.31
C ASP A 177 -4.07 -3.96 -15.81
N GLY A 178 -3.59 -3.42 -16.95
CA GLY A 178 -4.15 -2.24 -17.59
C GLY A 178 -3.69 -0.90 -17.02
N ILE A 179 -2.84 -0.90 -15.99
CA ILE A 179 -2.31 0.33 -15.40
C ILE A 179 -1.20 0.90 -16.27
N THR A 180 -1.30 2.18 -16.62
CA THR A 180 -0.23 2.89 -17.34
C THR A 180 0.71 3.56 -16.33
N HIS A 181 2.01 3.38 -16.56
CA HIS A 181 3.10 3.90 -15.75
C HIS A 181 3.93 4.87 -16.56
N ASN A 182 4.05 6.09 -16.08
CA ASN A 182 4.88 7.14 -16.68
C ASN A 182 5.90 7.64 -15.67
N VAL A 183 7.14 7.87 -16.10
CA VAL A 183 8.21 8.39 -15.25
C VAL A 183 8.92 9.54 -15.95
N TRP A 184 9.22 10.60 -15.21
CA TRP A 184 10.08 11.73 -15.62
C TRP A 184 11.18 11.95 -14.59
N ILE A 185 12.23 12.66 -14.98
CA ILE A 185 13.35 13.04 -14.10
C ILE A 185 13.23 14.53 -13.77
N ILE A 186 13.40 14.87 -12.51
CA ILE A 186 13.63 16.24 -12.04
C ILE A 186 15.12 16.35 -11.72
N ASP A 187 15.90 16.96 -12.61
CA ASP A 187 17.35 17.04 -12.50
C ASP A 187 17.91 18.46 -12.48
N GLY A 188 17.05 19.48 -12.61
CA GLY A 188 17.40 20.88 -12.41
C GLY A 188 17.71 21.19 -10.94
N GLN A 189 18.89 21.77 -10.65
CA GLN A 189 19.30 22.02 -9.28
C GLN A 189 18.34 22.95 -8.54
N GLU A 190 17.82 23.97 -9.22
CA GLU A 190 16.84 24.92 -8.67
C GLU A 190 15.54 24.23 -8.23
N ASP A 191 15.05 23.28 -9.04
CA ASP A 191 13.86 22.49 -8.73
C ASP A 191 14.11 21.54 -7.55
N ILE A 192 15.28 20.88 -7.54
CA ILE A 192 15.69 19.99 -6.44
C ILE A 192 15.74 20.77 -5.12
N ASP A 193 16.36 21.95 -5.11
CA ASP A 193 16.47 22.78 -3.91
C ASP A 193 15.09 23.35 -3.49
N THR A 194 14.24 23.71 -4.45
CA THR A 194 12.89 24.21 -4.19
C THR A 194 12.01 23.13 -3.56
N ILE A 195 12.03 21.90 -4.11
CA ILE A 195 11.27 20.76 -3.58
C ILE A 195 11.74 20.45 -2.16
N ARG A 196 13.06 20.35 -1.94
CA ARG A 196 13.61 20.09 -0.61
C ARG A 196 13.15 21.13 0.41
N ALA A 197 13.30 22.42 0.09
CA ALA A 197 12.88 23.51 0.96
C ALA A 197 11.36 23.53 1.22
N ALA A 198 10.54 23.13 0.23
CA ALA A 198 9.10 23.02 0.41
C ALA A 198 8.75 21.94 1.44
N PHE A 199 9.40 20.77 1.41
CA PHE A 199 9.17 19.70 2.38
C PHE A 199 9.73 20.00 3.77
N GLU A 200 10.79 20.81 3.90
CA GLU A 200 11.24 21.33 5.20
C GLU A 200 10.14 22.14 5.93
N GLY A 201 9.16 22.68 5.18
CA GLY A 201 7.98 23.36 5.74
C GLY A 201 6.81 22.42 6.07
N VAL A 202 6.92 21.12 5.82
CA VAL A 202 5.86 20.13 6.09
C VAL A 202 6.05 19.56 7.48
N ASP A 203 5.02 19.63 8.31
CA ASP A 203 5.06 19.09 9.67
C ASP A 203 4.86 17.56 9.68
N ASP A 204 3.95 17.06 8.85
CA ASP A 204 3.54 15.67 8.86
C ASP A 204 3.44 15.06 7.46
N ILE A 205 3.96 13.84 7.31
CA ILE A 205 3.78 12.94 6.17
C ILE A 205 3.10 11.67 6.69
N TYR A 206 2.34 10.99 5.85
CA TYR A 206 1.53 9.83 6.25
C TYR A 206 1.88 8.61 5.41
N ILE A 207 2.04 7.45 6.05
CA ILE A 207 2.17 6.20 5.32
C ILE A 207 0.78 5.83 4.79
N ALA A 208 0.62 5.81 3.47
CA ALA A 208 -0.61 5.36 2.82
C ALA A 208 -0.62 3.83 2.67
N ASP A 209 0.47 3.27 2.13
CA ASP A 209 0.65 1.81 1.96
C ASP A 209 2.11 1.42 2.18
N GLY A 210 2.33 0.17 2.64
CA GLY A 210 3.67 -0.34 2.87
C GLY A 210 4.22 -0.14 4.28
N HIS A 211 3.38 -0.18 5.32
CA HIS A 211 3.80 -0.07 6.73
C HIS A 211 4.92 -1.05 7.10
N HIS A 212 4.84 -2.32 6.65
CA HIS A 212 5.88 -3.32 6.88
C HIS A 212 7.20 -2.95 6.18
N ARG A 213 7.13 -2.42 4.95
CA ARG A 213 8.31 -1.93 4.20
C ARG A 213 8.95 -0.75 4.91
N ALA A 214 8.15 0.21 5.40
CA ALA A 214 8.64 1.37 6.14
C ALA A 214 9.34 0.94 7.44
N ALA A 215 8.68 0.15 8.28
CA ALA A 215 9.25 -0.34 9.53
C ALA A 215 10.55 -1.12 9.30
N SER A 216 10.60 -1.97 8.26
CA SER A 216 11.78 -2.77 7.93
C SER A 216 12.93 -1.92 7.40
N ALA A 217 12.65 -0.92 6.55
CA ALA A 217 13.66 -0.01 6.04
C ALA A 217 14.30 0.82 7.18
N VAL A 218 13.49 1.30 8.12
CA VAL A 218 13.97 2.02 9.31
C VAL A 218 14.85 1.12 10.18
N LYS A 219 14.42 -0.12 10.48
CA LYS A 219 15.20 -1.06 11.30
C LYS A 219 16.51 -1.46 10.61
N ALA A 220 16.48 -1.70 9.29
CA ALA A 220 17.69 -1.95 8.52
C ALA A 220 18.68 -0.76 8.61
N GLY A 221 18.18 0.47 8.48
CA GLY A 221 18.98 1.69 8.66
C GLY A 221 19.58 1.80 10.05
N ILE A 222 18.82 1.48 11.12
CA ILE A 222 19.32 1.45 12.50
C ILE A 222 20.44 0.41 12.66
N HIS A 223 20.25 -0.81 12.12
CA HIS A 223 21.31 -1.84 12.12
C HIS A 223 22.58 -1.37 11.37
N MET A 224 22.43 -0.61 10.28
CA MET A 224 23.58 -0.02 9.59
C MET A 224 24.25 1.07 10.41
N ARG A 225 23.51 1.89 11.15
CA ARG A 225 24.08 2.86 12.12
C ARG A 225 24.90 2.16 13.21
N GLU A 226 24.39 1.06 13.76
CA GLU A 226 25.10 0.25 14.76
C GLU A 226 26.40 -0.34 14.23
N LYS A 227 26.40 -0.80 12.96
CA LYS A 227 27.61 -1.30 12.28
C LYS A 227 28.60 -0.18 11.92
N ASN A 228 28.13 1.06 11.81
CA ASN A 228 28.91 2.24 11.42
C ASN A 228 28.81 3.37 12.45
N PRO A 229 29.39 3.22 13.66
CA PRO A 229 29.18 4.17 14.77
C PRO A 229 29.72 5.58 14.50
N GLY A 230 30.44 5.78 13.40
CA GLY A 230 30.93 7.08 12.95
C GLY A 230 30.07 7.74 11.87
N TYR A 231 28.85 7.27 11.65
CA TYR A 231 27.96 7.85 10.64
C TYR A 231 27.66 9.32 10.91
N THR A 232 27.47 10.09 9.85
CA THR A 232 27.27 11.55 9.90
C THR A 232 25.81 11.96 9.79
N GLY A 233 24.94 11.06 9.27
CA GLY A 233 23.56 11.32 8.93
C GLY A 233 23.32 11.50 7.41
N ASP A 234 24.41 11.63 6.64
CA ASP A 234 24.34 11.81 5.18
C ASP A 234 24.38 10.50 4.39
N GLU A 235 24.67 9.38 5.05
CA GLU A 235 24.75 8.07 4.41
C GLU A 235 23.38 7.59 3.94
N GLU A 236 23.34 6.82 2.84
CA GLU A 236 22.11 6.36 2.18
C GLU A 236 21.23 5.50 3.11
N PHE A 237 21.80 4.75 4.05
CA PHE A 237 21.03 3.96 5.02
C PHE A 237 20.21 4.80 6.03
N ASN A 238 20.42 6.12 6.09
CA ASN A 238 19.63 7.04 6.90
C ASN A 238 18.32 7.44 6.22
N TYR A 239 18.07 6.94 5.01
CA TYR A 239 16.90 7.29 4.20
C TYR A 239 16.27 6.03 3.61
N PHE A 240 15.00 6.11 3.28
CA PHE A 240 14.28 5.03 2.61
C PHE A 240 13.53 5.51 1.37
N LEU A 241 13.50 4.63 0.36
CA LEU A 241 12.82 4.86 -0.91
C LEU A 241 11.32 5.05 -0.73
N SER A 242 10.80 6.15 -1.20
CA SER A 242 9.38 6.49 -1.11
C SER A 242 8.85 7.13 -2.40
N VAL A 243 7.54 7.01 -2.60
CA VAL A 243 6.77 7.85 -3.52
C VAL A 243 5.77 8.64 -2.70
N LEU A 244 5.89 9.96 -2.75
CA LEU A 244 5.06 10.89 -2.01
C LEU A 244 3.99 11.46 -2.92
N PHE A 245 2.72 11.27 -2.57
CA PHE A 245 1.57 11.76 -3.33
C PHE A 245 0.88 12.89 -2.58
N PRO A 246 0.47 13.95 -3.26
CA PRO A 246 -0.44 14.93 -2.67
C PRO A 246 -1.79 14.26 -2.37
N HIS A 247 -2.37 14.60 -1.24
CA HIS A 247 -3.56 13.93 -0.68
C HIS A 247 -4.79 13.98 -1.60
N ASP A 248 -4.92 15.02 -2.39
CA ASP A 248 -6.03 15.26 -3.31
C ASP A 248 -5.98 14.39 -4.58
N GLN A 249 -4.86 13.73 -4.84
CA GLN A 249 -4.71 12.77 -5.94
C GLN A 249 -4.88 11.31 -5.50
N LEU A 250 -5.04 11.06 -4.22
CA LEU A 250 -5.16 9.70 -3.71
C LEU A 250 -6.59 9.17 -3.82
N MET A 251 -6.70 7.88 -4.13
CA MET A 251 -7.95 7.15 -4.12
C MET A 251 -7.83 5.97 -3.15
N ILE A 252 -8.72 5.97 -2.18
CA ILE A 252 -8.91 4.83 -1.29
C ILE A 252 -10.15 4.09 -1.79
N MET A 253 -9.98 2.83 -2.12
CA MET A 253 -11.07 1.95 -2.51
C MET A 253 -11.66 1.25 -1.28
N PRO A 254 -12.95 0.87 -1.34
CA PRO A 254 -13.58 0.08 -0.28
C PRO A 254 -12.85 -1.24 -0.02
N TYR A 255 -12.79 -1.61 1.23
CA TYR A 255 -12.39 -2.93 1.66
C TYR A 255 -13.61 -3.67 2.20
N ASN A 256 -14.18 -4.57 1.41
CA ASN A 256 -15.41 -5.29 1.72
C ASN A 256 -15.16 -6.47 2.66
N ARG A 257 -16.19 -6.95 3.34
CA ARG A 257 -16.14 -8.05 4.29
C ARG A 257 -17.07 -9.16 3.86
N VAL A 258 -16.61 -10.42 4.02
CA VAL A 258 -17.45 -11.61 3.80
C VAL A 258 -17.29 -12.52 5.01
N VAL A 259 -18.41 -12.99 5.56
CA VAL A 259 -18.45 -13.77 6.79
C VAL A 259 -19.03 -15.15 6.53
N LYS A 260 -18.39 -16.15 7.13
CA LYS A 260 -18.66 -17.56 6.85
C LYS A 260 -19.98 -18.07 7.43
N ASP A 261 -20.37 -17.59 8.59
CA ASP A 261 -21.57 -18.04 9.31
C ASP A 261 -22.21 -16.89 10.09
N LEU A 262 -23.46 -17.06 10.51
CA LEU A 262 -24.22 -16.08 11.27
C LEU A 262 -24.11 -16.29 12.81
N ASN A 263 -23.08 -16.96 13.28
CA ASN A 263 -22.83 -17.17 14.71
C ASN A 263 -24.00 -17.87 15.45
N GLY A 264 -24.68 -18.77 14.75
CA GLY A 264 -25.81 -19.54 15.28
C GLY A 264 -27.18 -18.86 15.16
N HIS A 265 -27.25 -17.61 14.68
CA HIS A 265 -28.51 -16.97 14.33
C HIS A 265 -29.10 -17.58 13.06
N ASP A 266 -30.41 -17.69 13.01
CA ASP A 266 -31.10 -17.84 11.74
C ASP A 266 -31.17 -16.48 10.99
N LYS A 267 -31.66 -16.53 9.74
CA LYS A 267 -31.75 -15.32 8.89
C LYS A 267 -32.60 -14.23 9.51
N GLN A 268 -33.76 -14.60 10.09
CA GLN A 268 -34.68 -13.62 10.66
C GLN A 268 -34.14 -12.99 11.95
N GLU A 269 -33.55 -13.80 12.81
CA GLU A 269 -32.88 -13.35 14.03
C GLU A 269 -31.74 -12.36 13.70
N PHE A 270 -30.94 -12.71 12.70
CA PHE A 270 -29.86 -11.82 12.24
C PHE A 270 -30.39 -10.50 11.69
N MET A 271 -31.41 -10.54 10.84
CA MET A 271 -32.03 -9.34 10.29
C MET A 271 -32.68 -8.46 11.38
N ASP A 272 -33.28 -9.07 12.38
CA ASP A 272 -33.90 -8.35 13.50
C ASP A 272 -32.82 -7.61 14.34
N GLU A 273 -31.66 -8.25 14.58
CA GLU A 273 -30.53 -7.60 15.24
C GLU A 273 -29.92 -6.47 14.43
N VAL A 274 -29.66 -6.69 13.13
CA VAL A 274 -29.13 -5.66 12.21
C VAL A 274 -30.10 -4.46 12.12
N SER A 275 -31.40 -4.71 12.13
CA SER A 275 -32.43 -3.66 12.06
C SER A 275 -32.49 -2.75 13.29
N LYS A 276 -31.85 -3.12 14.40
CA LYS A 276 -31.69 -2.23 15.56
C LYS A 276 -30.64 -1.14 15.32
N ILE A 277 -29.69 -1.41 14.42
CA ILE A 277 -28.51 -0.58 14.14
C ILE A 277 -28.73 0.22 12.85
N PHE A 278 -29.34 -0.39 11.84
CA PHE A 278 -29.55 0.18 10.51
C PHE A 278 -31.02 0.21 10.12
N ASP A 279 -31.40 1.17 9.29
CA ASP A 279 -32.60 1.12 8.50
C ASP A 279 -32.33 0.25 7.27
N VAL A 280 -33.02 -0.91 7.21
CA VAL A 280 -32.77 -1.95 6.19
C VAL A 280 -33.76 -1.81 5.05
N THR A 281 -33.26 -1.65 3.83
CA THR A 281 -34.07 -1.57 2.59
C THR A 281 -33.62 -2.66 1.62
N ALA A 282 -34.51 -3.52 1.18
CA ALA A 282 -34.22 -4.50 0.14
C ALA A 282 -33.90 -3.81 -1.20
N SER A 283 -33.00 -4.42 -1.97
CA SER A 283 -32.57 -3.92 -3.28
C SER A 283 -32.59 -5.03 -4.32
N ASP A 284 -33.11 -4.72 -5.50
CA ASP A 284 -33.13 -5.64 -6.66
C ASP A 284 -31.81 -5.61 -7.47
N VAL A 285 -30.88 -4.75 -7.07
CA VAL A 285 -29.56 -4.58 -7.72
C VAL A 285 -28.45 -4.58 -6.66
N PRO A 286 -27.21 -4.91 -7.03
CA PRO A 286 -26.06 -4.80 -6.13
C PRO A 286 -25.97 -3.42 -5.49
N VAL A 287 -25.69 -3.38 -4.19
CA VAL A 287 -25.61 -2.14 -3.40
C VAL A 287 -24.17 -1.72 -3.23
N GLU A 288 -23.80 -0.65 -3.92
CA GLU A 288 -22.57 0.08 -3.71
C GLU A 288 -22.87 1.32 -2.87
N PRO A 289 -22.33 1.44 -1.64
CA PRO A 289 -22.55 2.58 -0.78
C PRO A 289 -22.16 3.90 -1.46
N GLN A 290 -23.04 4.90 -1.43
CA GLN A 290 -22.84 6.19 -2.10
C GLN A 290 -22.45 7.31 -1.14
N VAL A 291 -22.71 7.12 0.14
CA VAL A 291 -22.45 8.10 1.19
C VAL A 291 -21.95 7.41 2.46
N LYS A 292 -21.24 8.16 3.28
CA LYS A 292 -20.84 7.72 4.62
C LYS A 292 -22.05 7.33 5.47
N GLY A 293 -21.93 6.26 6.26
CA GLY A 293 -23.02 5.69 7.05
C GLY A 293 -23.90 4.70 6.28
N GLN A 294 -23.58 4.42 5.02
CA GLN A 294 -24.25 3.43 4.19
C GLN A 294 -23.41 2.18 4.02
N VAL A 295 -24.02 1.01 4.15
CA VAL A 295 -23.41 -0.31 3.93
C VAL A 295 -24.31 -1.11 3.01
N GLY A 296 -23.76 -1.80 2.02
CA GLY A 296 -24.50 -2.81 1.28
C GLY A 296 -24.35 -4.17 1.97
N MET A 297 -25.39 -4.96 1.98
CA MET A 297 -25.36 -6.32 2.54
C MET A 297 -25.94 -7.30 1.52
N TYR A 298 -25.19 -8.38 1.24
CA TYR A 298 -25.68 -9.48 0.40
C TYR A 298 -25.80 -10.75 1.23
N MET A 299 -26.97 -11.34 1.24
CA MET A 299 -27.27 -12.55 1.99
C MET A 299 -28.40 -13.33 1.32
N ASP A 300 -28.21 -14.65 1.17
CA ASP A 300 -29.24 -15.58 0.66
C ASP A 300 -29.86 -15.08 -0.66
N GLY A 301 -29.01 -14.73 -1.64
CA GLY A 301 -29.40 -14.30 -2.99
C GLY A 301 -30.05 -12.92 -3.08
N SER A 302 -29.99 -12.11 -2.03
CA SER A 302 -30.65 -10.80 -2.00
C SER A 302 -29.70 -9.70 -1.50
N TRP A 303 -29.78 -8.52 -2.11
CA TRP A 303 -29.12 -7.31 -1.66
C TRP A 303 -29.99 -6.48 -0.72
N TYR A 304 -29.37 -5.85 0.24
CA TYR A 304 -29.98 -4.92 1.18
C TYR A 304 -29.11 -3.67 1.30
N ARG A 305 -29.72 -2.50 1.29
CA ARG A 305 -29.08 -1.26 1.70
C ARG A 305 -29.33 -1.05 3.19
N LEU A 306 -28.25 -0.79 3.91
CA LEU A 306 -28.23 -0.50 5.35
C LEU A 306 -27.82 0.95 5.53
N ASP A 307 -28.72 1.78 6.04
CA ASP A 307 -28.46 3.18 6.40
C ASP A 307 -28.36 3.26 7.93
N VAL A 308 -27.20 3.71 8.47
CA VAL A 308 -26.98 3.75 9.92
C VAL A 308 -27.96 4.69 10.59
N ARG A 309 -28.55 4.25 11.71
CA ARG A 309 -29.53 5.03 12.47
C ARG A 309 -28.87 6.16 13.24
N GLU A 310 -29.64 7.23 13.47
CA GLU A 310 -29.21 8.36 14.31
C GLU A 310 -28.82 7.90 15.73
N GLY A 311 -27.72 8.43 16.25
CA GLY A 311 -27.21 8.12 17.58
C GLY A 311 -26.36 6.86 17.69
N ILE A 312 -26.15 6.10 16.60
CA ILE A 312 -25.28 4.91 16.58
C ILE A 312 -23.81 5.30 16.38
N VAL A 313 -23.55 6.29 15.53
CA VAL A 313 -22.17 6.70 15.19
C VAL A 313 -21.59 7.52 16.34
N PRO A 314 -20.46 7.09 16.96
CA PRO A 314 -19.80 7.86 18.01
C PRO A 314 -19.08 9.10 17.45
N ASP A 315 -18.75 10.04 18.36
CA ASP A 315 -18.07 11.30 17.97
C ASP A 315 -16.55 11.15 17.79
N ASP A 316 -15.95 10.07 18.31
CA ASP A 316 -14.49 9.88 18.22
C ASP A 316 -14.02 9.52 16.80
N VAL A 317 -12.78 9.89 16.47
CA VAL A 317 -12.25 9.82 15.10
C VAL A 317 -12.10 8.40 14.55
N VAL A 318 -11.98 7.38 15.42
CA VAL A 318 -11.87 5.97 15.01
C VAL A 318 -13.25 5.32 14.95
N GLY A 319 -14.06 5.51 16.00
CA GLY A 319 -15.39 4.91 16.10
C GLY A 319 -16.35 5.39 15.00
N ARG A 320 -16.20 6.63 14.53
CA ARG A 320 -17.05 7.19 13.45
C ARG A 320 -16.75 6.66 12.04
N LEU A 321 -15.72 5.81 11.86
CA LEU A 321 -15.46 5.13 10.56
C LEU A 321 -16.56 4.10 10.29
N ASP A 322 -17.03 4.00 9.06
CA ASP A 322 -18.04 3.00 8.68
C ASP A 322 -17.59 1.57 8.98
N VAL A 323 -16.29 1.31 8.83
CA VAL A 323 -15.69 0.02 9.19
C VAL A 323 -15.73 -0.25 10.70
N SER A 324 -15.60 0.79 11.55
CA SER A 324 -15.73 0.67 13.00
C SER A 324 -17.19 0.49 13.39
N VAL A 325 -18.09 1.25 12.79
CA VAL A 325 -19.55 1.11 13.03
C VAL A 325 -20.01 -0.31 12.74
N LEU A 326 -19.58 -0.90 11.60
CA LEU A 326 -19.89 -2.28 11.27
C LEU A 326 -19.24 -3.27 12.26
N GLN A 327 -17.97 -3.05 12.61
CA GLN A 327 -17.24 -3.91 13.55
C GLN A 327 -17.90 -3.93 14.93
N ASP A 328 -18.18 -2.76 15.49
CA ASP A 328 -18.57 -2.61 16.87
C ASP A 328 -20.07 -2.92 17.11
N ASN A 329 -20.88 -2.82 16.06
CA ASN A 329 -22.32 -3.03 16.17
C ASN A 329 -22.82 -4.32 15.52
N VAL A 330 -22.09 -4.92 14.58
CA VAL A 330 -22.52 -6.13 13.88
C VAL A 330 -21.50 -7.26 14.01
N LEU A 331 -20.23 -7.04 13.58
CA LEU A 331 -19.27 -8.13 13.50
C LEU A 331 -18.93 -8.68 14.88
N ALA A 332 -18.67 -7.83 15.87
CA ALA A 332 -18.32 -8.26 17.22
C ALA A 332 -19.54 -8.74 18.03
N PRO A 333 -20.62 -7.95 18.20
CA PRO A 333 -21.72 -8.36 19.10
C PRO A 333 -22.64 -9.41 18.49
N ILE A 334 -22.95 -9.37 17.20
CA ILE A 334 -23.90 -10.27 16.55
C ILE A 334 -23.19 -11.49 15.98
N LEU A 335 -22.16 -11.26 15.16
CA LEU A 335 -21.42 -12.34 14.48
C LEU A 335 -20.27 -12.93 15.30
N GLY A 336 -19.98 -12.37 16.50
CA GLY A 336 -18.97 -12.87 17.43
C GLY A 336 -17.52 -12.70 16.97
N ILE A 337 -17.26 -11.87 15.95
CA ILE A 337 -15.92 -11.61 15.38
C ILE A 337 -15.26 -10.48 16.17
N GLN A 338 -14.58 -10.81 17.26
CA GLN A 338 -13.95 -9.83 18.16
C GLN A 338 -12.67 -9.23 17.56
N ASP A 339 -11.81 -10.03 16.95
CA ASP A 339 -10.61 -9.55 16.27
C ASP A 339 -10.56 -10.07 14.82
N PRO A 340 -10.93 -9.23 13.85
CA PRO A 340 -11.00 -9.63 12.45
C PRO A 340 -9.62 -9.94 11.81
N ARG A 341 -8.50 -9.68 12.52
CA ARG A 341 -7.15 -10.05 12.06
C ARG A 341 -6.86 -11.54 12.22
N THR A 342 -7.50 -12.17 13.19
CA THR A 342 -7.21 -13.54 13.61
C THR A 342 -8.38 -14.50 13.42
N ASP A 343 -9.63 -14.00 13.33
CA ASP A 343 -10.82 -14.82 13.13
C ASP A 343 -10.85 -15.38 11.69
N GLN A 344 -10.92 -16.70 11.57
CA GLN A 344 -10.94 -17.41 10.28
C GLN A 344 -12.32 -17.42 9.61
N ARG A 345 -13.34 -16.85 10.26
CA ARG A 345 -14.70 -16.77 9.71
C ARG A 345 -14.93 -15.51 8.88
N ILE A 346 -14.02 -14.53 8.95
CA ILE A 346 -14.10 -13.31 8.14
C ILE A 346 -13.03 -13.29 7.04
N MET A 347 -13.41 -12.84 5.87
CA MET A 347 -12.53 -12.60 4.73
C MET A 347 -12.69 -11.15 4.27
N PHE A 348 -11.60 -10.55 3.83
CA PHE A 348 -11.57 -9.20 3.27
C PHE A 348 -11.43 -9.26 1.75
N VAL A 349 -12.25 -8.48 1.05
CA VAL A 349 -12.31 -8.44 -0.42
C VAL A 349 -12.13 -6.99 -0.87
N GLY A 350 -11.02 -6.70 -1.56
CA GLY A 350 -10.80 -5.37 -2.15
C GLY A 350 -11.79 -5.11 -3.30
N GLU A 351 -12.31 -3.91 -3.38
CA GLU A 351 -13.31 -3.50 -4.37
C GLU A 351 -12.89 -3.72 -5.83
N ILE A 352 -11.59 -3.76 -6.12
CA ILE A 352 -11.08 -4.07 -7.46
C ILE A 352 -11.62 -5.38 -8.05
N ARG A 353 -12.16 -6.27 -7.21
CA ARG A 353 -12.83 -7.51 -7.63
C ARG A 353 -14.31 -7.32 -7.96
N GLY A 354 -14.87 -6.16 -7.65
CA GLY A 354 -16.27 -5.80 -7.86
C GLY A 354 -17.23 -6.50 -6.91
N LEU A 355 -18.49 -6.04 -6.89
CA LEU A 355 -19.55 -6.59 -6.04
C LEU A 355 -19.94 -8.03 -6.43
N ALA A 356 -19.78 -8.41 -7.69
CA ALA A 356 -20.03 -9.79 -8.16
C ALA A 356 -19.16 -10.83 -7.43
N GLU A 357 -17.98 -10.47 -6.93
CA GLU A 357 -17.17 -11.36 -6.11
C GLU A 357 -17.80 -11.62 -4.74
N LEU A 358 -18.50 -10.63 -4.16
CA LEU A 358 -19.24 -10.80 -2.91
C LEU A 358 -20.38 -11.80 -3.09
N GLU A 359 -21.15 -11.64 -4.17
CA GLU A 359 -22.23 -12.58 -4.56
C GLU A 359 -21.66 -13.99 -4.72
N ARG A 360 -20.60 -14.12 -5.53
CA ARG A 360 -19.96 -15.41 -5.79
C ARG A 360 -19.52 -16.12 -4.51
N LEU A 361 -18.97 -15.39 -3.54
CA LEU A 361 -18.50 -15.97 -2.27
C LEU A 361 -19.66 -16.42 -1.38
N VAL A 362 -20.74 -15.62 -1.30
CA VAL A 362 -21.92 -15.99 -0.49
C VAL A 362 -22.66 -17.16 -1.14
N ASP A 363 -22.90 -17.12 -2.45
CA ASP A 363 -23.53 -18.21 -3.19
C ASP A 363 -22.67 -19.50 -3.15
N GLY A 364 -21.36 -19.35 -2.98
CA GLY A 364 -20.38 -20.41 -2.80
C GLY A 364 -20.29 -20.97 -1.37
N GLY A 365 -21.14 -20.51 -0.42
CA GLY A 365 -21.25 -21.05 0.93
C GLY A 365 -20.82 -20.15 2.08
N MET A 366 -20.45 -18.88 1.84
CA MET A 366 -20.36 -17.88 2.88
C MET A 366 -21.77 -17.42 3.27
N ALA A 367 -21.96 -16.93 4.51
CA ALA A 367 -23.31 -16.58 4.98
C ALA A 367 -23.75 -15.17 4.59
N VAL A 368 -22.86 -14.19 4.66
CA VAL A 368 -23.17 -12.78 4.43
C VAL A 368 -21.95 -12.02 3.94
N ALA A 369 -22.16 -11.03 3.07
CA ALA A 369 -21.14 -10.09 2.64
C ALA A 369 -21.59 -8.65 2.88
N PHE A 370 -20.62 -7.77 3.14
CA PHE A 370 -20.83 -6.34 3.33
C PHE A 370 -19.97 -5.55 2.36
N SER A 371 -20.59 -4.72 1.51
CA SER A 371 -19.89 -3.69 0.75
C SER A 371 -19.84 -2.41 1.55
N MET A 372 -18.66 -1.77 1.57
CA MET A 372 -18.36 -0.64 2.44
C MET A 372 -18.27 0.65 1.66
N TYR A 373 -18.56 1.77 2.31
CA TYR A 373 -18.15 3.08 1.81
C TYR A 373 -16.64 3.27 2.01
N PRO A 374 -15.89 3.82 1.05
CA PRO A 374 -14.45 3.99 1.18
C PRO A 374 -14.10 4.99 2.28
N THR A 375 -13.11 4.67 3.10
CA THR A 375 -12.53 5.63 4.03
C THR A 375 -11.87 6.77 3.25
N SER A 376 -12.09 8.01 3.68
CA SER A 376 -11.47 9.17 3.05
C SER A 376 -10.01 9.38 3.49
N ILE A 377 -9.22 10.07 2.67
CA ILE A 377 -7.84 10.41 3.03
C ILE A 377 -7.77 11.35 4.24
N THR A 378 -8.78 12.20 4.43
CA THR A 378 -8.87 13.10 5.58
C THR A 378 -9.14 12.33 6.87
N GLU A 379 -9.98 11.30 6.86
CA GLU A 379 -10.18 10.43 8.02
C GLU A 379 -8.90 9.70 8.42
N LEU A 380 -8.12 9.24 7.44
CA LEU A 380 -6.81 8.65 7.70
C LEU A 380 -5.89 9.65 8.38
N PHE A 381 -5.84 10.89 7.89
CA PHE A 381 -5.01 11.95 8.46
C PHE A 381 -5.44 12.31 9.88
N ASP A 382 -6.75 12.50 10.12
CA ASP A 382 -7.30 12.83 11.42
C ASP A 382 -6.91 11.76 12.50
N ILE A 383 -6.99 10.48 12.13
CA ILE A 383 -6.62 9.37 13.01
C ILE A 383 -5.11 9.35 13.29
N ALA A 384 -4.29 9.49 12.24
CA ALA A 384 -2.84 9.51 12.36
C ALA A 384 -2.35 10.74 13.14
N ASP A 385 -3.00 11.90 12.96
CA ASP A 385 -2.71 13.14 13.71
C ASP A 385 -3.07 13.02 15.18
N ALA A 386 -4.13 12.28 15.50
CA ALA A 386 -4.49 11.94 16.88
C ALA A 386 -3.55 10.90 17.53
N GLY A 387 -2.57 10.36 16.78
CA GLY A 387 -1.69 9.28 17.26
C GLY A 387 -2.41 7.94 17.45
N LEU A 388 -3.56 7.76 16.81
CA LEU A 388 -4.39 6.56 16.88
C LEU A 388 -4.18 5.66 15.68
N LEU A 389 -4.73 4.46 15.74
CA LEU A 389 -4.64 3.47 14.67
C LEU A 389 -6.03 3.17 14.11
N MET A 390 -6.07 2.93 12.81
CA MET A 390 -7.28 2.46 12.14
C MET A 390 -7.55 0.98 12.45
N PRO A 391 -8.82 0.54 12.41
CA PRO A 391 -9.13 -0.88 12.38
C PRO A 391 -8.41 -1.57 11.20
N PRO A 392 -8.12 -2.87 11.29
CA PRO A 392 -7.44 -3.59 10.23
C PRO A 392 -8.26 -3.56 8.94
N LYS A 393 -7.56 -3.44 7.80
CA LYS A 393 -8.20 -3.46 6.48
C LYS A 393 -9.26 -2.36 6.31
N SER A 394 -8.93 -1.14 6.75
CA SER A 394 -9.76 0.06 6.58
C SER A 394 -9.47 0.80 5.28
N THR A 395 -8.28 0.63 4.71
CA THR A 395 -7.84 1.33 3.50
C THR A 395 -7.31 0.36 2.44
N TRP A 396 -7.64 0.62 1.18
CA TRP A 396 -7.10 -0.07 0.03
C TRP A 396 -6.70 0.96 -1.02
N PHE A 397 -5.40 1.19 -1.16
CA PHE A 397 -4.89 2.14 -2.15
C PHE A 397 -4.64 1.46 -3.50
N GLU A 398 -5.22 2.02 -4.56
CA GLU A 398 -4.96 1.67 -5.96
C GLU A 398 -4.66 2.93 -6.77
N PRO A 399 -3.88 2.79 -7.85
CA PRO A 399 -3.13 1.60 -8.27
C PRO A 399 -1.89 1.33 -7.41
N LYS A 400 -1.50 0.06 -7.32
CA LYS A 400 -0.31 -0.35 -6.55
C LYS A 400 0.99 0.12 -7.21
N LEU A 401 1.91 0.65 -6.40
CA LEU A 401 3.27 0.97 -6.84
C LEU A 401 4.01 -0.28 -7.30
N ARG A 402 4.87 -0.15 -8.31
CA ARG A 402 5.68 -1.27 -8.79
C ARG A 402 7.03 -1.33 -8.08
N SER A 403 7.44 -2.53 -7.68
CA SER A 403 8.81 -2.85 -7.30
C SER A 403 9.71 -2.88 -8.54
N GLY A 404 10.99 -2.60 -8.36
CA GLY A 404 12.00 -2.74 -9.40
C GLY A 404 12.14 -1.57 -10.37
N ILE A 405 11.26 -0.55 -10.36
CA ILE A 405 11.42 0.66 -11.19
C ILE A 405 12.50 1.58 -10.62
N PHE A 406 12.60 1.62 -9.30
CA PHE A 406 13.61 2.38 -8.58
C PHE A 406 14.21 1.48 -7.51
N ILE A 407 15.54 1.44 -7.44
CA ILE A 407 16.29 0.75 -6.39
C ILE A 407 17.15 1.79 -5.68
N HIS A 408 17.04 1.85 -4.38
CA HIS A 408 17.87 2.68 -3.53
C HIS A 408 18.87 1.81 -2.79
N LYS A 409 20.16 1.89 -3.15
CA LYS A 409 21.25 1.21 -2.45
C LYS A 409 21.52 1.92 -1.14
N ILE A 410 21.74 1.14 -0.07
CA ILE A 410 21.94 1.65 1.29
C ILE A 410 23.36 1.39 1.81
N ASP A 411 24.22 0.78 0.99
CA ASP A 411 25.63 0.51 1.22
C ASP A 411 26.58 1.55 0.59
#